data_7822507ac8b28d1f768db412947c7de3
#
_entry.id   7822507ac8b28d1f768db412947c7de3
#
_cell.length_a   1.000
_cell.length_b   1.000
_cell.length_c   1.000
_cell.angle_alpha   90.00
_cell.angle_beta   90.00
_cell.angle_gamma   90.00
#
_symmetry.space_group_name_H-M   'P 1'
#
loop_
_entity.id
_entity.type
_entity.pdbx_description
1 polymer ?
#
loop_
_entity_poly.entity_id
_entity_poly.type
_entity_poly.pdbx_seq_one_letter_code
_entity_poly.pdbx_strand_id
1 'polypeptide(L)'
;MNPRAHYFDDFEIGQEFRTPKRTVTSTDIVNFACLSGDFNEVHTNFEYCKTTPFGEPVAHGPLIYAIMGGLQYASGINDGTLLALLEINGWKMLAPVKHGDTIHMVSKVIAKKPSSKADRGVITFERSCVNQHGSVVQKMEATLLYRRRDA
;
A
#
# COMPACT_ATOMS: atom_id res chain seq x y z
N MET A 1 -10.82 -22.91 -1.03
CA MET A 1 -9.63 -22.15 -0.64
C MET A 1 -9.15 -21.37 -1.85
N ASN A 2 -8.88 -20.06 -1.75
CA ASN A 2 -8.40 -19.27 -2.88
C ASN A 2 -6.96 -19.73 -3.23
N PRO A 3 -6.68 -20.20 -4.46
CA PRO A 3 -5.35 -20.69 -4.84
C PRO A 3 -4.26 -19.62 -4.83
N ARG A 4 -4.63 -18.32 -4.73
CA ARG A 4 -3.71 -17.19 -4.64
C ARG A 4 -3.35 -16.81 -3.20
N ALA A 5 -4.09 -17.30 -2.21
CA ALA A 5 -3.86 -16.99 -0.80
C ALA A 5 -2.57 -17.62 -0.29
N HIS A 6 -1.76 -16.81 0.40
CA HIS A 6 -0.51 -17.25 1.01
C HIS A 6 -0.67 -17.33 2.53
N TYR A 7 -0.27 -18.47 3.08
CA TYR A 7 -0.08 -18.64 4.51
C TYR A 7 1.34 -18.24 4.92
N PHE A 8 1.59 -18.09 6.21
CA PHE A 8 2.94 -17.80 6.70
C PHE A 8 4.01 -18.73 6.09
N ASP A 9 3.69 -20.01 5.95
CA ASP A 9 4.62 -21.05 5.50
C ASP A 9 5.03 -20.88 4.02
N ASP A 10 4.16 -20.25 3.19
CA ASP A 10 4.36 -20.08 1.75
C ASP A 10 5.28 -18.89 1.38
N PHE A 11 5.59 -18.02 2.33
CA PHE A 11 6.45 -16.86 2.07
C PHE A 11 7.93 -17.25 2.20
N GLU A 12 8.75 -16.75 1.27
CA GLU A 12 10.20 -16.89 1.26
C GLU A 12 10.89 -15.53 1.30
N ILE A 13 11.99 -15.41 2.06
CA ILE A 13 12.77 -14.16 2.10
C ILE A 13 13.32 -13.87 0.70
N GLY A 14 13.16 -12.62 0.26
CA GLY A 14 13.53 -12.17 -1.07
C GLY A 14 12.43 -12.32 -2.13
N GLN A 15 11.35 -13.03 -1.84
CA GLN A 15 10.21 -13.19 -2.76
C GLN A 15 9.51 -11.85 -3.00
N GLU A 16 9.20 -11.55 -4.26
CA GLU A 16 8.50 -10.34 -4.67
C GLU A 16 7.08 -10.64 -5.15
N PHE A 17 6.16 -9.74 -4.81
CA PHE A 17 4.77 -9.74 -5.26
C PHE A 17 4.45 -8.40 -5.89
N ARG A 18 3.67 -8.43 -6.97
CA ARG A 18 3.18 -7.24 -7.67
C ARG A 18 1.67 -7.25 -7.72
N THR A 19 1.06 -6.12 -7.42
CA THR A 19 -0.39 -5.98 -7.50
C THR A 19 -0.83 -5.60 -8.91
N PRO A 20 -2.14 -5.73 -9.20
CA PRO A 20 -2.75 -5.01 -10.32
C PRO A 20 -2.47 -3.51 -10.24
N LYS A 21 -2.66 -2.81 -11.36
CA LYS A 21 -2.51 -1.35 -11.46
C LYS A 21 -3.85 -0.65 -11.29
N ARG A 22 -3.83 0.58 -10.77
CA ARG A 22 -5.01 1.43 -10.66
C ARG A 22 -4.65 2.89 -10.92
N THR A 23 -5.49 3.60 -11.66
CA THR A 23 -5.40 5.05 -11.82
C THR A 23 -6.02 5.77 -10.64
N VAL A 24 -5.32 6.75 -10.10
CA VAL A 24 -5.80 7.66 -9.05
C VAL A 24 -6.57 8.79 -9.72
N THR A 25 -7.74 9.11 -9.20
CA THR A 25 -8.63 10.13 -9.77
C THR A 25 -8.88 11.29 -8.81
N SER A 26 -9.37 12.42 -9.34
CA SER A 26 -9.85 13.53 -8.49
C SER A 26 -10.94 13.08 -7.54
N THR A 27 -11.80 12.15 -7.96
CA THR A 27 -12.84 11.56 -7.10
C THR A 27 -12.25 10.86 -5.88
N ASP A 28 -11.16 10.10 -6.05
CA ASP A 28 -10.46 9.45 -4.93
C ASP A 28 -9.95 10.50 -3.92
N ILE A 29 -9.34 11.57 -4.42
CA ILE A 29 -8.77 12.64 -3.58
C ILE A 29 -9.88 13.36 -2.80
N VAL A 30 -10.98 13.75 -3.48
CA VAL A 30 -12.11 14.43 -2.84
C VAL A 30 -12.80 13.51 -1.82
N ASN A 31 -13.06 12.26 -2.16
CA ASN A 31 -13.67 11.30 -1.23
C ASN A 31 -12.79 11.08 0.00
N PHE A 32 -11.48 11.04 -0.16
CA PHE A 32 -10.57 10.91 0.99
C PHE A 32 -10.55 12.20 1.84
N ALA A 33 -10.60 13.38 1.23
CA ALA A 33 -10.75 14.64 1.96
C ALA A 33 -12.05 14.67 2.78
N CYS A 34 -13.16 14.21 2.20
CA CYS A 34 -14.44 14.08 2.91
C CYS A 34 -14.37 13.08 4.07
N LEU A 35 -13.70 11.94 3.88
CA LEU A 35 -13.55 10.90 4.91
C LEU A 35 -12.67 11.35 6.07
N SER A 36 -11.54 12.01 5.76
CA SER A 36 -10.52 12.39 6.75
C SER A 36 -10.76 13.75 7.39
N GLY A 37 -11.52 14.63 6.73
CA GLY A 37 -11.63 16.05 7.05
C GLY A 37 -10.44 16.90 6.60
N ASP A 38 -9.46 16.32 5.91
CA ASP A 38 -8.27 17.01 5.41
C ASP A 38 -8.56 17.66 4.05
N PHE A 39 -9.12 18.87 4.11
CA PHE A 39 -9.37 19.76 2.96
C PHE A 39 -8.22 20.74 2.74
N ASN A 40 -7.01 20.42 3.11
CA ASN A 40 -5.87 21.30 2.84
C ASN A 40 -5.84 21.67 1.34
N GLU A 41 -5.59 22.94 1.06
CA GLU A 41 -5.66 23.50 -0.29
C GLU A 41 -4.77 22.79 -1.29
N VAL A 42 -3.65 22.21 -0.86
CA VAL A 42 -2.75 21.41 -1.71
C VAL A 42 -3.44 20.19 -2.30
N HIS A 43 -4.55 19.72 -1.73
CA HIS A 43 -5.32 18.56 -2.20
C HIS A 43 -6.60 18.95 -2.96
N THR A 44 -7.16 20.14 -2.70
CA THR A 44 -8.53 20.45 -3.11
C THR A 44 -8.68 21.76 -3.86
N ASN A 45 -7.71 22.67 -3.83
CA ASN A 45 -7.80 23.99 -4.44
C ASN A 45 -6.89 24.10 -5.67
N PHE A 46 -7.45 23.97 -6.87
CA PHE A 46 -6.71 24.04 -8.14
C PHE A 46 -6.01 25.37 -8.34
N GLU A 47 -6.63 26.51 -7.95
CA GLU A 47 -6.01 27.82 -8.12
C GLU A 47 -4.81 28.00 -7.17
N TYR A 48 -4.96 27.57 -5.91
CA TYR A 48 -3.85 27.55 -4.97
C TYR A 48 -2.70 26.67 -5.47
N CYS A 49 -3.00 25.49 -5.97
CA CYS A 49 -1.98 24.53 -6.41
C CYS A 49 -1.11 25.05 -7.57
N LYS A 50 -1.64 25.96 -8.41
CA LYS A 50 -0.84 26.63 -9.46
C LYS A 50 0.32 27.45 -8.90
N THR A 51 0.21 27.90 -7.64
CA THR A 51 1.27 28.66 -6.95
C THR A 51 2.29 27.77 -6.24
N THR A 52 2.06 26.46 -6.21
CA THR A 52 2.94 25.47 -5.59
C THR A 52 3.86 24.80 -6.61
N PRO A 53 4.97 24.15 -6.17
CA PRO A 53 5.82 23.38 -7.07
C PRO A 53 5.09 22.24 -7.79
N PHE A 54 3.90 21.85 -7.33
CA PHE A 54 3.13 20.74 -7.89
C PHE A 54 2.29 21.17 -9.11
N GLY A 55 1.85 22.43 -9.19
CA GLY A 55 1.07 22.99 -10.29
C GLY A 55 -0.40 22.56 -10.32
N GLU A 56 -0.76 21.48 -9.62
CA GLU A 56 -2.11 20.90 -9.53
C GLU A 56 -2.26 20.12 -8.21
N PRO A 57 -3.51 19.78 -7.79
CA PRO A 57 -3.73 19.03 -6.57
C PRO A 57 -2.99 17.68 -6.53
N VAL A 58 -2.39 17.40 -5.38
CA VAL A 58 -1.73 16.12 -5.11
C VAL A 58 -2.57 15.26 -4.18
N ALA A 59 -2.49 13.95 -4.35
CA ALA A 59 -3.17 13.00 -3.47
C ALA A 59 -2.55 13.04 -2.06
N HIS A 60 -3.40 12.86 -1.05
CA HIS A 60 -2.94 12.67 0.33
C HIS A 60 -2.04 11.43 0.41
N GLY A 61 -0.94 11.51 1.12
CA GLY A 61 -0.06 10.35 1.34
C GLY A 61 -0.80 9.13 1.91
N PRO A 62 -1.64 9.31 2.96
CA PRO A 62 -2.47 8.22 3.49
C PRO A 62 -3.49 7.64 2.50
N LEU A 63 -4.04 8.43 1.56
CA LEU A 63 -4.89 7.91 0.49
C LEU A 63 -4.14 6.88 -0.37
N ILE A 64 -2.91 7.20 -0.76
CA ILE A 64 -2.10 6.29 -1.59
C ILE A 64 -1.81 4.99 -0.83
N TYR A 65 -1.52 5.07 0.47
CA TYR A 65 -1.39 3.89 1.31
C TYR A 65 -2.68 3.04 1.36
N ALA A 66 -3.84 3.69 1.50
CA ALA A 66 -5.14 3.00 1.49
C ALA A 66 -5.41 2.30 0.14
N ILE A 67 -5.08 2.97 -0.99
CA ILE A 67 -5.17 2.36 -2.33
C ILE A 67 -4.23 1.15 -2.46
N MET A 68 -3.00 1.23 -1.94
CA MET A 68 -2.07 0.08 -1.91
C MET A 68 -2.69 -1.13 -1.18
N GLY A 69 -3.39 -0.90 -0.07
CA GLY A 69 -4.13 -1.95 0.66
C GLY A 69 -5.22 -2.59 -0.19
N GLY A 70 -5.99 -1.79 -0.93
CA GLY A 70 -7.00 -2.27 -1.87
C GLY A 70 -6.40 -3.07 -3.03
N LEU A 71 -5.27 -2.63 -3.58
CA LEU A 71 -4.54 -3.35 -4.62
C LEU A 71 -3.98 -4.68 -4.10
N GLN A 72 -3.52 -4.73 -2.86
CA GLN A 72 -3.09 -5.98 -2.21
C GLN A 72 -4.26 -6.96 -2.06
N TYR A 73 -5.42 -6.48 -1.63
CA TYR A 73 -6.63 -7.30 -1.59
C TYR A 73 -6.99 -7.86 -2.98
N ALA A 74 -6.95 -7.02 -4.02
CA ALA A 74 -7.24 -7.43 -5.39
C ALA A 74 -6.26 -8.51 -5.94
N SER A 75 -5.04 -8.59 -5.40
CA SER A 75 -4.08 -9.66 -5.74
C SER A 75 -4.48 -11.03 -5.20
N GLY A 76 -5.33 -11.10 -4.17
CA GLY A 76 -5.79 -12.32 -3.51
C GLY A 76 -4.77 -12.95 -2.56
N ILE A 77 -3.58 -12.38 -2.40
CA ILE A 77 -2.50 -12.95 -1.58
C ILE A 77 -2.88 -13.10 -0.10
N ASN A 78 -3.78 -12.25 0.38
CA ASN A 78 -4.19 -12.19 1.78
C ASN A 78 -5.50 -12.90 2.10
N ASP A 79 -6.17 -13.48 1.10
CA ASP A 79 -7.53 -14.00 1.23
C ASP A 79 -7.64 -15.09 2.31
N GLY A 80 -8.29 -14.75 3.45
CA GLY A 80 -8.50 -15.64 4.58
C GLY A 80 -7.26 -15.98 5.42
N THR A 81 -6.09 -15.45 5.07
CA THR A 81 -4.80 -15.78 5.73
C THR A 81 -4.21 -14.64 6.52
N LEU A 82 -4.44 -13.38 6.10
CA LEU A 82 -4.00 -12.20 6.85
C LEU A 82 -4.84 -12.04 8.12
N LEU A 83 -4.18 -11.90 9.26
CA LEU A 83 -4.81 -11.68 10.57
C LEU A 83 -4.75 -10.22 11.00
N ALA A 84 -3.61 -9.54 10.81
CA ALA A 84 -3.41 -8.16 11.24
C ALA A 84 -2.25 -7.48 10.52
N LEU A 85 -2.35 -6.16 10.39
CA LEU A 85 -1.21 -5.26 10.20
C LEU A 85 -0.72 -4.90 11.61
N LEU A 86 0.56 -5.17 11.90
CA LEU A 86 1.14 -4.94 13.22
C LEU A 86 1.91 -3.62 13.30
N GLU A 87 2.62 -3.27 12.21
CA GLU A 87 3.54 -2.15 12.25
C GLU A 87 3.81 -1.62 10.83
N ILE A 88 4.06 -0.31 10.75
CA ILE A 88 4.60 0.35 9.56
C ILE A 88 5.81 1.16 9.99
N ASN A 89 6.97 0.88 9.40
CA ASN A 89 8.22 1.58 9.67
C ASN A 89 8.73 2.32 8.44
N GLY A 90 9.45 3.42 8.67
CA GLY A 90 10.17 4.13 7.62
C GLY A 90 9.29 4.61 6.46
N TRP A 91 8.00 4.92 6.72
CA TRP A 91 7.08 5.40 5.70
C TRP A 91 7.50 6.75 5.16
N LYS A 92 7.82 6.79 3.87
CA LYS A 92 8.33 7.97 3.17
C LYS A 92 7.50 8.24 1.92
N MET A 93 7.17 9.52 1.72
CA MET A 93 6.64 10.09 0.48
C MET A 93 7.83 10.60 -0.33
N LEU A 94 8.11 9.96 -1.46
CA LEU A 94 9.30 10.23 -2.28
C LEU A 94 8.99 11.11 -3.49
N ALA A 95 7.75 11.05 -3.96
CA ALA A 95 7.25 11.90 -5.04
C ALA A 95 5.73 12.11 -4.89
N PRO A 96 5.19 13.22 -5.39
CA PRO A 96 3.76 13.46 -5.41
C PRO A 96 3.04 12.47 -6.33
N VAL A 97 1.83 12.09 -5.94
CA VAL A 97 0.88 11.36 -6.80
C VAL A 97 -0.26 12.31 -7.13
N LYS A 98 -0.63 12.40 -8.40
CA LYS A 98 -1.62 13.32 -8.92
C LYS A 98 -2.79 12.58 -9.55
N HIS A 99 -3.86 13.29 -9.82
CA HIS A 99 -4.94 12.82 -10.68
C HIS A 99 -4.39 12.34 -12.02
N GLY A 100 -4.80 11.15 -12.45
CA GLY A 100 -4.34 10.51 -13.68
C GLY A 100 -3.11 9.63 -13.55
N ASP A 101 -2.38 9.68 -12.42
CA ASP A 101 -1.30 8.74 -12.18
C ASP A 101 -1.82 7.32 -11.98
N THR A 102 -1.15 6.36 -12.59
CA THR A 102 -1.48 4.93 -12.46
C THR A 102 -0.43 4.25 -11.61
N ILE A 103 -0.86 3.73 -10.48
CA ILE A 103 0.02 3.15 -9.46
C ILE A 103 -0.20 1.64 -9.28
N HIS A 104 0.82 0.97 -8.80
CA HIS A 104 0.77 -0.40 -8.29
C HIS A 104 1.73 -0.55 -7.12
N MET A 105 1.57 -1.63 -6.35
CA MET A 105 2.46 -1.97 -5.25
C MET A 105 3.40 -3.11 -5.65
N VAL A 106 4.65 -2.96 -5.26
CA VAL A 106 5.65 -4.03 -5.22
C VAL A 106 5.96 -4.31 -3.76
N SER A 107 5.84 -5.57 -3.34
CA SER A 107 6.14 -6.02 -1.98
C SER A 107 7.21 -7.10 -2.03
N LYS A 108 8.30 -6.91 -1.29
CA LYS A 108 9.38 -7.88 -1.13
C LYS A 108 9.43 -8.39 0.30
N VAL A 109 9.45 -9.69 0.50
CA VAL A 109 9.62 -10.29 1.83
C VAL A 109 11.05 -10.03 2.31
N ILE A 110 11.20 -9.31 3.42
CA ILE A 110 12.52 -9.00 4.00
C ILE A 110 12.78 -9.70 5.33
N ALA A 111 11.71 -10.13 6.03
CA ALA A 111 11.85 -10.92 7.25
C ALA A 111 10.67 -11.87 7.43
N LYS A 112 10.94 -13.01 8.06
CA LYS A 112 9.97 -14.05 8.40
C LYS A 112 10.28 -14.56 9.80
N LYS A 113 9.32 -14.46 10.72
CA LYS A 113 9.50 -14.84 12.12
C LYS A 113 8.30 -15.65 12.63
N PRO A 114 8.49 -16.85 13.19
CA PRO A 114 7.43 -17.56 13.89
C PRO A 114 6.88 -16.71 15.05
N SER A 115 5.59 -16.83 15.32
CA SER A 115 4.96 -16.26 16.50
C SER A 115 5.14 -17.22 17.70
N SER A 116 4.92 -16.70 18.91
CA SER A 116 4.80 -17.54 20.12
C SER A 116 3.60 -18.47 20.08
N LYS A 117 2.59 -18.18 19.25
CA LYS A 117 1.45 -19.05 18.97
C LYS A 117 1.74 -19.89 17.74
N ALA A 118 1.50 -21.19 17.82
CA ALA A 118 1.85 -22.14 16.74
C ALA A 118 1.04 -21.92 15.45
N ASP A 119 -0.17 -21.34 15.55
CA ASP A 119 -1.14 -21.16 14.46
C ASP A 119 -0.85 -19.97 13.53
N ARG A 120 0.22 -19.20 13.79
CA ARG A 120 0.51 -17.95 13.08
C ARG A 120 1.98 -17.60 13.03
N GLY A 121 2.33 -16.66 12.16
CA GLY A 121 3.68 -16.12 12.07
C GLY A 121 3.68 -14.70 11.48
N VAL A 122 4.80 -14.03 11.60
CA VAL A 122 4.99 -12.62 11.25
C VAL A 122 5.86 -12.53 10.00
N ILE A 123 5.39 -11.77 9.01
CA ILE A 123 6.12 -11.44 7.78
C ILE A 123 6.31 -9.94 7.73
N THR A 124 7.55 -9.50 7.46
CA THR A 124 7.85 -8.11 7.17
C THR A 124 8.15 -7.95 5.69
N PHE A 125 7.48 -7.00 5.07
CA PHE A 125 7.65 -6.64 3.67
C PHE A 125 8.28 -5.26 3.55
N GLU A 126 9.24 -5.11 2.65
CA GLU A 126 9.53 -3.82 2.03
C GLU A 126 8.47 -3.58 0.95
N ARG A 127 7.74 -2.48 1.04
CA ARG A 127 6.67 -2.11 0.11
C ARG A 127 7.00 -0.82 -0.60
N SER A 128 6.83 -0.83 -1.91
CA SER A 128 7.00 0.34 -2.77
C SER A 128 5.73 0.57 -3.58
N CYS A 129 5.21 1.79 -3.54
CA CYS A 129 4.22 2.27 -4.49
C CYS A 129 4.96 2.80 -5.72
N VAL A 130 4.63 2.28 -6.90
CA VAL A 130 5.31 2.62 -8.16
C VAL A 130 4.30 3.22 -9.11
N ASN A 131 4.65 4.35 -9.76
CA ASN A 131 3.80 5.01 -10.75
C ASN A 131 4.00 4.43 -12.17
N GLN A 132 3.28 4.99 -13.16
CA GLN A 132 3.34 4.59 -14.57
C GLN A 132 4.72 4.79 -15.22
N HIS A 133 5.56 5.63 -14.65
CA HIS A 133 6.92 5.91 -15.14
C HIS A 133 7.98 5.01 -14.50
N GLY A 134 7.59 4.08 -13.62
CA GLY A 134 8.51 3.23 -12.88
C GLY A 134 9.15 3.90 -11.66
N SER A 135 8.73 5.11 -11.31
CA SER A 135 9.25 5.84 -10.15
C SER A 135 8.58 5.36 -8.86
N VAL A 136 9.37 5.16 -7.81
CA VAL A 136 8.85 4.88 -6.47
C VAL A 136 8.34 6.17 -5.85
N VAL A 137 7.03 6.25 -5.59
CA VAL A 137 6.36 7.43 -5.03
C VAL A 137 6.18 7.35 -3.52
N GLN A 138 6.03 6.14 -2.98
CA GLN A 138 6.04 5.87 -1.54
C GLN A 138 6.81 4.58 -1.25
N LYS A 139 7.46 4.53 -0.10
CA LYS A 139 8.17 3.35 0.37
C LYS A 139 7.99 3.19 1.88
N MET A 140 7.88 1.94 2.35
CA MET A 140 7.76 1.60 3.78
C MET A 140 8.12 0.15 4.03
N GLU A 141 8.36 -0.18 5.29
CA GLU A 141 8.32 -1.56 5.76
C GLU A 141 6.99 -1.81 6.46
N ALA A 142 6.33 -2.91 6.13
CA ALA A 142 5.06 -3.30 6.75
C ALA A 142 5.19 -4.70 7.34
N THR A 143 4.88 -4.82 8.63
CA THR A 143 4.92 -6.08 9.38
C THR A 143 3.50 -6.59 9.59
N LEU A 144 3.23 -7.80 9.11
CA LEU A 144 1.92 -8.41 9.08
C LEU A 144 1.91 -9.79 9.74
N LEU A 145 0.77 -10.13 10.35
CA LEU A 145 0.52 -11.42 10.98
C LEU A 145 -0.32 -12.30 10.05
N TYR A 146 0.18 -13.49 9.76
CA TYR A 146 -0.49 -14.46 8.90
C TYR A 146 -0.80 -15.77 9.63
N ARG A 147 -1.88 -16.44 9.22
CA ARG A 147 -2.18 -17.82 9.62
C ARG A 147 -1.11 -18.77 9.10
N ARG A 148 -0.88 -19.86 9.83
CA ARG A 148 -0.15 -21.03 9.32
C ARG A 148 -1.14 -22.03 8.70
N ARG A 149 -0.62 -22.91 7.85
CA ARG A 149 -1.44 -23.82 7.04
C ARG A 149 -2.10 -24.93 7.85
N ASP A 150 -1.38 -25.46 8.81
CA ASP A 150 -1.74 -26.68 9.57
C ASP A 150 -1.98 -26.37 11.06
N ALA A 151 -2.66 -25.28 11.37
CA ALA A 151 -2.93 -24.86 12.75
C ALA A 151 -4.41 -24.88 13.09
#